data_5dc83e73adf906907c43e2ae384d9d50
#
_entry.id   5dc83e73adf906907c43e2ae384d9d50
#
_cell.length_a   1.000
_cell.length_b   1.000
_cell.length_c   1.000
_cell.angle_alpha   90.00
_cell.angle_beta   90.00
_cell.angle_gamma   90.00
#
_symmetry.space_group_name_H-M   'P 1'
#
loop_
_entity.id
_entity.type
_entity.pdbx_description
1 polymer ?
#
loop_
_entity_poly.entity_id
_entity_poly.type
_entity_poly.pdbx_seq_one_letter_code
_entity_poly.pdbx_strand_id
1 'polypeptide(L)'
;EGRIIERDIRRLMDSRAVATPSAMAEYLKLDEADQLVGTGIGGRITTVDVEYAKTAGIRHELAEYETAEAEPAEADYEEIKLSNIRKVIAKAMHQSLVNSAQLTLHTSFDATEILAFRRKIKEQGTRLGLGDITLNDIILYAVSRTLLNHRELNAHFLDDRMLLFKHVNLGVAVDTERGLMVPTIYSADTRSLSEISNEA
;
A
#
# COMPACT_ATOMS: atom_id res chain seq x y z
N GLU A 1 30.56 18.38 4.84
CA GLU A 1 29.55 18.53 5.20
C GLU A 1 28.43 18.04 4.36
N GLY A 2 28.08 18.08 3.19
CA GLY A 2 27.27 17.20 2.32
C GLY A 2 25.76 17.09 2.59
N ARG A 3 25.12 17.95 3.39
CA ARG A 3 23.66 18.00 3.47
C ARG A 3 23.08 18.79 2.30
N ILE A 4 22.16 18.14 1.56
CA ILE A 4 21.35 18.83 0.54
C ILE A 4 20.32 19.68 1.29
N ILE A 5 20.32 20.99 1.07
CA ILE A 5 19.37 21.93 1.65
C ILE A 5 18.41 22.46 0.59
N GLU A 6 17.28 23.03 0.99
CA GLU A 6 16.23 23.56 0.09
C GLU A 6 16.77 24.49 -0.99
N ARG A 7 17.78 25.31 -0.65
CA ARG A 7 18.44 26.19 -1.61
C ARG A 7 19.15 25.44 -2.73
N ASP A 8 19.69 24.25 -2.45
CA ASP A 8 20.40 23.43 -3.45
C ASP A 8 19.39 22.78 -4.39
N ILE A 9 18.23 22.39 -3.86
CA ILE A 9 17.10 21.88 -4.66
C ILE A 9 16.54 22.99 -5.55
N ARG A 10 16.33 24.21 -5.05
CA ARG A 10 15.84 25.33 -5.84
C ARG A 10 16.82 25.68 -6.97
N ARG A 11 18.13 25.74 -6.70
CA ARG A 11 19.14 25.92 -7.73
C ARG A 11 19.11 24.83 -8.81
N LEU A 12 18.83 23.60 -8.41
CA LEU A 12 18.72 22.48 -9.33
C LEU A 12 17.46 22.59 -10.22
N MET A 13 16.36 23.08 -9.67
CA MET A 13 15.10 23.27 -10.39
C MET A 13 15.16 24.48 -11.36
N ASP A 14 15.93 25.50 -11.03
CA ASP A 14 16.13 26.70 -11.87
C ASP A 14 17.11 26.46 -13.03
N SER A 15 17.91 25.39 -12.98
CA SER A 15 18.82 25.01 -14.07
C SER A 15 18.08 24.20 -15.13
N ARG A 16 17.98 24.73 -16.35
CA ARG A 16 17.20 24.16 -17.47
C ARG A 16 17.64 22.75 -17.91
N ALA A 17 18.87 22.37 -17.69
CA ALA A 17 19.35 21.04 -18.00
C ALA A 17 20.28 20.52 -16.90
N VAL A 18 19.98 19.34 -16.34
CA VAL A 18 20.78 18.70 -15.30
C VAL A 18 21.33 17.40 -15.82
N ALA A 19 22.61 17.36 -16.08
CA ALA A 19 23.32 16.14 -16.41
C ALA A 19 23.74 15.39 -15.13
N THR A 20 23.90 14.08 -15.21
CA THR A 20 24.49 13.30 -14.12
C THR A 20 25.95 13.71 -13.90
N PRO A 21 26.54 13.54 -12.70
CA PRO A 21 27.94 13.91 -12.44
C PRO A 21 28.93 13.28 -13.43
N SER A 22 28.66 12.08 -13.89
CA SER A 22 29.47 11.35 -14.87
C SER A 22 29.32 11.88 -16.30
N ALA A 23 28.17 12.46 -16.64
CA ALA A 23 27.90 13.01 -17.95
C ALA A 23 28.29 14.52 -18.08
N MET A 24 28.38 15.22 -16.96
CA MET A 24 28.53 16.69 -16.93
C MET A 24 29.76 17.19 -17.69
N ALA A 25 30.91 16.55 -17.55
CA ALA A 25 32.15 16.95 -18.18
C ALA A 25 32.11 16.84 -19.72
N GLU A 26 31.39 15.88 -20.24
CA GLU A 26 31.21 15.63 -21.66
C GLU A 26 30.02 16.42 -22.24
N TYR A 27 28.98 16.64 -21.44
CA TYR A 27 27.83 17.47 -21.75
C TYR A 27 28.26 18.93 -22.04
N LEU A 28 29.13 19.49 -21.22
CA LEU A 28 29.64 20.87 -21.38
C LEU A 28 30.52 21.06 -22.64
N LYS A 29 30.91 20.01 -23.31
CA LYS A 29 31.68 20.06 -24.56
C LYS A 29 30.82 19.98 -25.82
N LEU A 30 29.50 19.82 -25.69
CA LEU A 30 28.57 19.74 -26.80
C LEU A 30 28.19 21.16 -27.25
N ASP A 31 28.26 21.45 -28.54
CA ASP A 31 27.95 22.77 -29.11
C ASP A 31 26.46 23.04 -29.06
N GLU A 32 25.55 22.32 -28.86
CA GLU A 32 24.11 22.58 -28.74
C GLU A 32 23.51 21.78 -27.53
N ALA A 33 24.25 21.81 -26.43
CA ALA A 33 23.88 21.05 -25.22
C ALA A 33 22.49 21.39 -24.68
N ASP A 34 22.00 22.62 -24.88
CA ASP A 34 20.69 23.09 -24.40
C ASP A 34 19.51 22.40 -25.08
N GLN A 35 19.75 21.70 -26.19
CA GLN A 35 18.73 21.01 -26.98
C GLN A 35 18.65 19.52 -26.67
N LEU A 36 19.55 19.00 -25.82
CA LEU A 36 19.61 17.59 -25.48
C LEU A 36 18.57 17.23 -24.41
N VAL A 37 17.71 16.28 -24.74
CA VAL A 37 16.71 15.76 -23.81
C VAL A 37 17.29 14.55 -23.07
N GLY A 38 17.31 14.62 -21.72
CA GLY A 38 17.85 13.55 -20.89
C GLY A 38 16.84 12.40 -20.71
N THR A 39 17.31 11.18 -20.85
CA THR A 39 16.52 9.93 -20.64
C THR A 39 16.62 9.40 -19.21
N GLY A 40 17.44 9.98 -18.34
CA GLY A 40 17.61 9.58 -16.96
C GLY A 40 16.44 9.96 -16.05
N ILE A 41 16.46 9.43 -14.80
CA ILE A 41 15.42 9.70 -13.78
C ILE A 41 15.26 11.22 -13.57
N GLY A 42 14.03 11.71 -13.71
CA GLY A 42 13.71 13.14 -13.60
C GLY A 42 14.19 13.98 -14.77
N GLY A 43 14.37 13.40 -15.98
CA GLY A 43 14.82 14.10 -17.17
C GLY A 43 16.30 14.45 -17.18
N ARG A 44 17.12 13.81 -16.37
CA ARG A 44 18.57 14.06 -16.31
C ARG A 44 19.28 13.49 -17.51
N ILE A 45 20.23 14.26 -18.04
CA ILE A 45 21.10 13.83 -19.12
C ILE A 45 22.13 12.83 -18.57
N THR A 46 22.18 11.65 -19.17
CA THR A 46 23.10 10.58 -18.84
C THR A 46 24.30 10.53 -19.80
N THR A 47 25.31 9.72 -19.47
CA THR A 47 26.45 9.48 -20.38
C THR A 47 26.00 8.87 -21.70
N VAL A 48 24.95 8.06 -21.71
CA VAL A 48 24.37 7.45 -22.91
C VAL A 48 23.76 8.52 -23.82
N ASP A 49 23.06 9.50 -23.26
CA ASP A 49 22.48 10.61 -24.03
C ASP A 49 23.56 11.45 -24.70
N VAL A 50 24.66 11.72 -23.98
CA VAL A 50 25.79 12.46 -24.48
C VAL A 50 26.53 11.69 -25.59
N GLU A 51 26.76 10.38 -25.42
CA GLU A 51 27.36 9.54 -26.45
C GLU A 51 26.48 9.45 -27.70
N TYR A 52 25.21 9.34 -27.52
CA TYR A 52 24.23 9.32 -28.62
C TYR A 52 24.26 10.65 -29.40
N ALA A 53 24.27 11.78 -28.70
CA ALA A 53 24.35 13.09 -29.33
C ALA A 53 25.65 13.29 -30.16
N LYS A 54 26.78 12.74 -29.69
CA LYS A 54 28.05 12.77 -30.42
C LYS A 54 28.07 11.95 -31.69
N THR A 55 27.38 10.83 -31.70
CA THR A 55 27.40 9.85 -32.79
C THR A 55 26.30 10.08 -33.81
N ALA A 56 25.12 10.50 -33.39
CA ALA A 56 23.93 10.63 -34.23
C ALA A 56 23.61 12.12 -34.60
N GLY A 57 24.35 13.09 -34.04
CA GLY A 57 23.97 14.47 -34.05
C GLY A 57 22.81 14.76 -33.09
N ILE A 58 22.68 16.01 -32.65
CA ILE A 58 21.54 16.43 -31.84
C ILE A 58 20.32 16.44 -32.77
N ARG A 59 19.54 15.38 -32.75
CA ARG A 59 18.28 15.36 -33.45
C ARG A 59 17.26 16.22 -32.70
N HIS A 60 16.87 17.29 -33.35
CA HIS A 60 15.74 18.15 -33.00
C HIS A 60 14.40 17.55 -33.45
N GLU A 61 14.24 16.30 -33.35
CA GLU A 61 12.92 15.70 -33.34
C GLU A 61 12.76 15.01 -31.97
N LEU A 62 11.97 15.70 -31.09
CA LEU A 62 10.86 14.91 -30.60
C LEU A 62 10.41 14.13 -31.82
N ALA A 63 10.87 12.87 -31.95
CA ALA A 63 10.06 11.92 -32.66
C ALA A 63 8.70 12.12 -31.96
N GLU A 64 7.83 12.90 -32.59
CA GLU A 64 6.44 12.54 -32.55
C GLU A 64 6.57 11.06 -32.75
N TYR A 65 6.38 10.29 -31.70
CA TYR A 65 5.83 8.99 -31.90
C TYR A 65 4.55 9.33 -32.64
N GLU A 66 4.68 9.52 -33.95
CA GLU A 66 3.62 9.10 -34.81
C GLU A 66 3.30 7.73 -34.22
N THR A 67 2.29 7.71 -33.40
CA THR A 67 1.48 6.52 -33.28
C THR A 67 1.15 6.26 -34.73
N ALA A 68 2.09 5.56 -35.44
CA ALA A 68 1.67 4.78 -36.57
C ALA A 68 0.43 4.11 -36.02
N GLU A 69 -0.71 4.48 -36.53
CA GLU A 69 -1.91 3.68 -36.40
C GLU A 69 -1.50 2.34 -37.02
N ALA A 70 -0.74 1.55 -36.23
CA ALA A 70 -0.60 0.16 -36.45
C ALA A 70 -2.06 -0.30 -36.45
N GLU A 71 -2.54 -0.70 -37.62
CA GLU A 71 -3.81 -1.41 -37.70
C GLU A 71 -3.83 -2.33 -36.49
N PRO A 72 -4.87 -2.28 -35.61
CA PRO A 72 -4.85 -2.99 -34.37
C PRO A 72 -4.61 -4.46 -34.70
N ALA A 73 -3.36 -4.91 -34.50
CA ALA A 73 -3.08 -6.33 -34.40
C ALA A 73 -4.16 -6.86 -33.47
N GLU A 74 -4.95 -7.83 -33.85
CA GLU A 74 -6.04 -8.37 -33.04
C GLU A 74 -5.56 -8.44 -31.62
N ALA A 75 -6.16 -7.60 -30.77
CA ALA A 75 -5.63 -7.35 -29.43
C ALA A 75 -5.67 -8.68 -28.67
N ASP A 76 -4.51 -9.20 -28.32
CA ASP A 76 -4.35 -10.50 -27.64
C ASP A 76 -4.79 -10.39 -26.16
N TYR A 77 -5.74 -9.47 -25.89
CA TYR A 77 -6.31 -9.22 -24.56
C TYR A 77 -7.79 -8.84 -24.65
N GLU A 78 -8.50 -9.20 -23.60
CA GLU A 78 -9.90 -8.79 -23.40
C GLU A 78 -9.95 -7.59 -22.45
N GLU A 79 -10.57 -6.49 -22.88
CA GLU A 79 -10.79 -5.32 -22.02
C GLU A 79 -12.04 -5.51 -21.17
N ILE A 80 -11.87 -5.61 -19.84
CA ILE A 80 -12.98 -5.72 -18.88
C ILE A 80 -13.14 -4.41 -18.11
N LYS A 81 -14.30 -3.78 -18.23
CA LYS A 81 -14.63 -2.56 -17.50
C LYS A 81 -14.87 -2.86 -16.03
N LEU A 82 -14.04 -2.27 -15.14
CA LEU A 82 -14.17 -2.47 -13.70
C LEU A 82 -15.42 -1.78 -13.14
N SER A 83 -16.10 -2.44 -12.20
CA SER A 83 -17.19 -1.85 -11.42
C SER A 83 -16.66 -0.71 -10.52
N ASN A 84 -17.54 0.24 -10.15
CA ASN A 84 -17.16 1.36 -9.28
C ASN A 84 -16.67 0.89 -7.91
N ILE A 85 -17.28 -0.13 -7.33
CA ILE A 85 -16.86 -0.76 -6.08
C ILE A 85 -15.42 -1.27 -6.18
N ARG A 86 -15.08 -1.99 -7.25
CA ARG A 86 -13.72 -2.53 -7.45
C ARG A 86 -12.68 -1.42 -7.60
N LYS A 87 -13.02 -0.31 -8.25
CA LYS A 87 -12.16 0.88 -8.34
C LYS A 87 -11.91 1.52 -6.97
N VAL A 88 -12.95 1.63 -6.14
CA VAL A 88 -12.83 2.19 -4.79
C VAL A 88 -11.96 1.31 -3.90
N ILE A 89 -12.18 -0.01 -3.92
CA ILE A 89 -11.37 -0.98 -3.17
C ILE A 89 -9.90 -0.90 -3.60
N ALA A 90 -9.63 -0.93 -4.89
CA ALA A 90 -8.27 -0.85 -5.42
C ALA A 90 -7.56 0.42 -4.96
N LYS A 91 -8.23 1.58 -5.04
CA LYS A 91 -7.70 2.85 -4.56
C LYS A 91 -7.42 2.83 -3.06
N ALA A 92 -8.35 2.33 -2.24
CA ALA A 92 -8.19 2.26 -0.79
C ALA A 92 -7.03 1.35 -0.38
N MET A 93 -6.90 0.18 -1.01
CA MET A 93 -5.80 -0.75 -0.75
C MET A 93 -4.45 -0.17 -1.17
N HIS A 94 -4.39 0.47 -2.33
CA HIS A 94 -3.17 1.14 -2.78
C HIS A 94 -2.75 2.26 -1.82
N GLN A 95 -3.68 3.11 -1.40
CA GLN A 95 -3.41 4.17 -0.43
C GLN A 95 -2.94 3.62 0.93
N SER A 96 -3.52 2.52 1.39
CA SER A 96 -3.09 1.85 2.62
C SER A 96 -1.62 1.40 2.54
N LEU A 97 -1.22 0.79 1.42
CA LEU A 97 0.17 0.36 1.22
C LEU A 97 1.16 1.53 1.13
N VAL A 98 0.76 2.63 0.47
CA VAL A 98 1.63 3.81 0.31
C VAL A 98 1.80 4.58 1.63
N ASN A 99 0.74 4.65 2.44
CA ASN A 99 0.72 5.47 3.64
C ASN A 99 1.12 4.70 4.92
N SER A 100 1.33 3.37 4.85
CA SER A 100 1.63 2.54 6.01
C SER A 100 2.93 1.77 5.84
N ALA A 101 3.78 1.78 6.86
CA ALA A 101 4.88 0.82 6.96
C ALA A 101 4.30 -0.52 7.45
N GLN A 102 4.27 -1.51 6.57
CA GLN A 102 3.68 -2.82 6.88
C GLN A 102 4.77 -3.84 7.23
N LEU A 103 4.54 -4.58 8.30
CA LEU A 103 5.35 -5.73 8.71
C LEU A 103 4.44 -6.94 8.91
N THR A 104 4.76 -8.04 8.24
CA THR A 104 4.03 -9.31 8.40
C THR A 104 4.80 -10.25 9.32
N LEU A 105 4.15 -10.68 10.39
CA LEU A 105 4.67 -11.67 11.33
C LEU A 105 3.88 -12.96 11.20
N HIS A 106 4.61 -14.08 11.15
CA HIS A 106 4.02 -15.42 11.15
C HIS A 106 4.38 -16.13 12.44
N THR A 107 3.37 -16.72 13.06
CA THR A 107 3.54 -17.53 14.27
C THR A 107 2.55 -18.68 14.26
N SER A 108 2.76 -19.65 15.15
CA SER A 108 1.84 -20.76 15.37
C SER A 108 1.66 -20.97 16.87
N PHE A 109 0.51 -21.52 17.24
CA PHE A 109 0.21 -21.87 18.62
C PHE A 109 -0.56 -23.21 18.67
N ASP A 110 -0.51 -23.89 19.82
CA ASP A 110 -1.30 -25.08 20.04
C ASP A 110 -2.76 -24.73 20.30
N ALA A 111 -3.64 -25.11 19.38
CA ALA A 111 -5.07 -24.82 19.45
C ALA A 111 -5.89 -25.94 20.16
N THR A 112 -5.27 -26.97 20.73
CA THR A 112 -5.95 -28.16 21.30
C THR A 112 -6.99 -27.75 22.31
N GLU A 113 -6.65 -26.92 23.29
CA GLU A 113 -7.57 -26.47 24.34
C GLU A 113 -8.71 -25.59 23.80
N ILE A 114 -8.43 -24.73 22.83
CA ILE A 114 -9.45 -23.87 22.19
C ILE A 114 -10.46 -24.73 21.43
N LEU A 115 -10.00 -25.74 20.70
CA LEU A 115 -10.86 -26.70 20.00
C LEU A 115 -11.68 -27.54 20.94
N ALA A 116 -11.11 -28.00 22.07
CA ALA A 116 -11.82 -28.71 23.10
C ALA A 116 -12.90 -27.83 23.77
N PHE A 117 -12.60 -26.59 24.07
CA PHE A 117 -13.53 -25.59 24.60
C PHE A 117 -14.70 -25.36 23.63
N ARG A 118 -14.39 -25.09 22.35
CA ARG A 118 -15.40 -24.90 21.31
C ARG A 118 -16.33 -26.12 21.20
N ARG A 119 -15.79 -27.34 21.28
CA ARG A 119 -16.59 -28.59 21.25
C ARG A 119 -17.58 -28.65 22.41
N LYS A 120 -17.13 -28.35 23.65
CA LYS A 120 -17.99 -28.27 24.83
C LYS A 120 -19.11 -27.25 24.68
N ILE A 121 -18.79 -26.04 24.13
CA ILE A 121 -19.81 -25.03 23.87
C ILE A 121 -20.83 -25.56 22.86
N LYS A 122 -20.38 -26.17 21.76
CA LYS A 122 -21.30 -26.72 20.75
C LYS A 122 -22.21 -27.81 21.27
N GLU A 123 -21.72 -28.67 22.16
CA GLU A 123 -22.52 -29.74 22.80
C GLU A 123 -23.55 -29.20 23.81
N GLN A 124 -23.25 -28.13 24.50
CA GLN A 124 -24.06 -27.58 25.60
C GLN A 124 -24.73 -26.25 25.25
N GLY A 125 -24.38 -25.63 24.13
CA GLY A 125 -24.77 -24.27 23.78
C GLY A 125 -26.28 -24.06 23.73
N THR A 126 -27.02 -25.00 23.16
CA THR A 126 -28.48 -24.94 23.11
C THR A 126 -29.11 -24.89 24.51
N ARG A 127 -28.53 -25.57 25.50
CA ARG A 127 -28.99 -25.55 26.90
C ARG A 127 -28.65 -24.25 27.63
N LEU A 128 -27.56 -23.59 27.20
CA LEU A 128 -27.03 -22.37 27.82
C LEU A 128 -27.49 -21.10 27.10
N GLY A 129 -28.29 -21.22 26.04
CA GLY A 129 -28.70 -20.06 25.21
C GLY A 129 -27.54 -19.42 24.46
N LEU A 130 -26.44 -20.14 24.27
CA LEU A 130 -25.30 -19.69 23.48
C LEU A 130 -25.56 -20.01 22.01
N GLY A 131 -25.27 -19.06 21.13
CA GLY A 131 -25.30 -19.26 19.68
C GLY A 131 -24.21 -20.23 19.20
N ASP A 132 -24.11 -20.44 17.89
CA ASP A 132 -23.06 -21.29 17.32
C ASP A 132 -21.73 -20.49 17.30
N ILE A 133 -21.00 -20.54 18.41
CA ILE A 133 -19.72 -19.87 18.58
C ILE A 133 -18.66 -20.51 17.69
N THR A 134 -18.10 -19.76 16.80
CA THR A 134 -17.06 -20.19 15.87
C THR A 134 -15.66 -20.08 16.49
N LEU A 135 -14.66 -20.67 15.84
CA LEU A 135 -13.26 -20.49 16.23
C LEU A 135 -12.82 -19.02 16.05
N ASN A 136 -13.33 -18.36 15.00
CA ASN A 136 -13.04 -16.96 14.75
C ASN A 136 -13.54 -16.06 15.89
N ASP A 137 -14.73 -16.28 16.41
CA ASP A 137 -15.30 -15.51 17.53
C ASP A 137 -14.43 -15.62 18.79
N ILE A 138 -13.90 -16.82 19.06
CA ILE A 138 -12.97 -17.05 20.18
C ILE A 138 -11.69 -16.28 19.98
N ILE A 139 -11.15 -16.25 18.76
CA ILE A 139 -9.95 -15.48 18.41
C ILE A 139 -10.23 -13.98 18.56
N LEU A 140 -11.34 -13.48 18.03
CA LEU A 140 -11.72 -12.07 18.14
C LEU A 140 -11.85 -11.64 19.61
N TYR A 141 -12.50 -12.49 20.43
CA TYR A 141 -12.59 -12.28 21.87
C TYR A 141 -11.20 -12.21 22.53
N ALA A 142 -10.32 -13.17 22.25
CA ALA A 142 -8.96 -13.20 22.78
C ALA A 142 -8.15 -11.97 22.36
N VAL A 143 -8.23 -11.56 21.08
CA VAL A 143 -7.57 -10.36 20.57
C VAL A 143 -8.07 -9.11 21.31
N SER A 144 -9.39 -8.96 21.49
CA SER A 144 -9.96 -7.80 22.19
C SER A 144 -9.43 -7.65 23.61
N ARG A 145 -9.18 -8.75 24.32
CA ARG A 145 -8.63 -8.74 25.68
C ARG A 145 -7.12 -8.52 25.71
N THR A 146 -6.41 -9.10 24.76
CA THR A 146 -4.95 -8.98 24.67
C THR A 146 -4.53 -7.55 24.36
N LEU A 147 -5.25 -6.84 23.47
CA LEU A 147 -4.96 -5.46 23.11
C LEU A 147 -5.04 -4.47 24.29
N LEU A 148 -5.78 -4.76 25.34
CA LEU A 148 -5.79 -3.94 26.55
C LEU A 148 -4.43 -3.91 27.27
N ASN A 149 -3.66 -5.00 27.15
CA ASN A 149 -2.32 -5.12 27.73
C ASN A 149 -1.21 -4.60 26.78
N HIS A 150 -1.55 -4.35 25.52
CA HIS A 150 -0.63 -3.91 24.47
C HIS A 150 -1.16 -2.64 23.81
N ARG A 151 -1.20 -1.56 24.57
CA ARG A 151 -1.86 -0.30 24.18
C ARG A 151 -1.30 0.32 22.91
N GLU A 152 -0.01 0.14 22.65
CA GLU A 152 0.67 0.65 21.46
C GLU A 152 0.16 -0.02 20.18
N LEU A 153 -0.39 -1.24 20.27
CA LEU A 153 -1.03 -1.94 19.15
C LEU A 153 -2.48 -1.48 18.92
N ASN A 154 -3.10 -0.83 19.93
CA ASN A 154 -4.44 -0.24 19.84
C ASN A 154 -4.34 1.28 19.72
N ALA A 155 -3.61 1.75 18.71
CA ALA A 155 -3.25 3.14 18.54
C ALA A 155 -3.25 3.59 17.09
N HIS A 156 -3.39 4.90 16.87
CA HIS A 156 -3.04 5.53 15.60
C HIS A 156 -1.71 6.26 15.73
N PHE A 157 -0.80 5.96 14.82
CA PHE A 157 0.44 6.72 14.66
C PHE A 157 0.18 7.89 13.70
N LEU A 158 0.44 9.10 14.18
CA LEU A 158 0.28 10.34 13.44
C LEU A 158 1.61 11.08 13.53
N ASP A 159 2.29 11.26 12.43
CA ASP A 159 3.59 11.94 12.23
C ASP A 159 4.45 12.15 13.50
N ASP A 160 3.97 12.98 14.46
CA ASP A 160 4.67 13.41 15.67
C ASP A 160 4.08 12.85 16.98
N ARG A 161 2.94 12.11 16.93
CA ARG A 161 2.23 11.62 18.12
C ARG A 161 1.49 10.31 17.88
N MET A 162 1.16 9.61 18.94
CA MET A 162 0.29 8.45 18.94
C MET A 162 -1.01 8.71 19.69
N LEU A 163 -2.12 8.30 19.12
CA LEU A 163 -3.42 8.26 19.78
C LEU A 163 -3.67 6.87 20.33
N LEU A 164 -3.52 6.69 21.65
CA LEU A 164 -3.79 5.41 22.33
C LEU A 164 -5.27 5.33 22.68
N PHE A 165 -5.99 4.38 22.10
CA PHE A 165 -7.43 4.22 22.38
C PHE A 165 -7.68 3.52 23.72
N LYS A 166 -8.74 3.93 24.40
CA LYS A 166 -9.14 3.36 25.70
C LYS A 166 -9.91 2.05 25.53
N HIS A 167 -10.69 1.95 24.47
CA HIS A 167 -11.50 0.78 24.13
C HIS A 167 -11.00 0.16 22.82
N VAL A 168 -11.23 -1.12 22.67
CA VAL A 168 -10.85 -1.91 21.49
C VAL A 168 -12.01 -1.96 20.52
N ASN A 169 -11.81 -1.41 19.31
CA ASN A 169 -12.75 -1.53 18.21
C ASN A 169 -12.15 -2.47 17.17
N LEU A 170 -12.77 -3.64 16.97
CA LEU A 170 -12.26 -4.67 16.06
C LEU A 170 -12.89 -4.55 14.68
N GLY A 171 -12.09 -4.23 13.68
CA GLY A 171 -12.48 -4.39 12.28
C GLY A 171 -12.29 -5.83 11.85
N VAL A 172 -13.36 -6.46 11.37
CA VAL A 172 -13.35 -7.85 10.91
C VAL A 172 -13.51 -7.88 9.39
N ALA A 173 -12.48 -8.34 8.68
CA ALA A 173 -12.56 -8.44 7.22
C ALA A 173 -13.43 -9.63 6.83
N VAL A 174 -14.48 -9.37 6.06
CA VAL A 174 -15.43 -10.36 5.56
C VAL A 174 -15.53 -10.26 4.05
N ASP A 175 -15.38 -11.36 3.35
CA ASP A 175 -15.63 -11.44 1.91
C ASP A 175 -17.13 -11.63 1.66
N THR A 176 -17.67 -10.79 0.79
CA THR A 176 -19.08 -10.81 0.42
C THR A 176 -19.23 -10.81 -1.10
N GLU A 177 -20.41 -11.16 -1.61
CA GLU A 177 -20.71 -11.09 -3.06
C GLU A 177 -20.49 -9.68 -3.64
N ARG A 178 -20.54 -8.64 -2.80
CA ARG A 178 -20.27 -7.24 -3.19
C ARG A 178 -18.79 -6.84 -3.09
N GLY A 179 -17.94 -7.73 -2.57
CA GLY A 179 -16.52 -7.53 -2.32
C GLY A 179 -16.17 -7.51 -0.83
N LEU A 180 -14.91 -7.23 -0.52
CA LEU A 180 -14.40 -7.20 0.85
C LEU A 180 -15.04 -6.06 1.64
N MET A 181 -15.67 -6.39 2.75
CA MET A 181 -16.18 -5.43 3.74
C MET A 181 -15.44 -5.60 5.07
N VAL A 182 -15.38 -4.52 5.84
CA VAL A 182 -14.73 -4.53 7.17
C VAL A 182 -15.68 -3.89 8.19
N PRO A 183 -16.74 -4.63 8.62
CA PRO A 183 -17.57 -4.17 9.73
C PRO A 183 -16.74 -4.04 11.00
N THR A 184 -17.17 -3.18 11.92
CA THR A 184 -16.44 -2.90 13.16
C THR A 184 -17.29 -3.26 14.37
N ILE A 185 -16.79 -4.14 15.23
CA ILE A 185 -17.35 -4.44 16.54
C ILE A 185 -16.81 -3.39 17.52
N TYR A 186 -17.68 -2.48 17.94
CA TYR A 186 -17.29 -1.39 18.83
C TYR A 186 -17.21 -1.85 20.29
N SER A 187 -16.19 -1.33 21.01
CA SER A 187 -15.94 -1.65 22.43
C SER A 187 -15.91 -3.16 22.69
N ALA A 188 -15.26 -3.91 21.80
CA ALA A 188 -15.18 -5.37 21.88
C ALA A 188 -14.54 -5.87 23.18
N ASP A 189 -13.71 -5.04 23.83
CA ASP A 189 -13.09 -5.31 25.14
C ASP A 189 -14.12 -5.41 26.29
N THR A 190 -15.29 -4.82 26.15
CA THR A 190 -16.35 -4.86 27.17
C THR A 190 -17.39 -5.96 26.92
N ARG A 191 -17.40 -6.56 25.74
CA ARG A 191 -18.41 -7.52 25.32
C ARG A 191 -18.07 -8.94 25.73
N SER A 192 -19.10 -9.72 26.00
CA SER A 192 -18.97 -11.18 26.19
C SER A 192 -18.65 -11.90 24.87
N LEU A 193 -18.20 -13.13 24.97
CA LEU A 193 -17.96 -13.97 23.79
C LEU A 193 -19.22 -14.15 22.94
N SER A 194 -20.38 -14.31 23.59
CA SER A 194 -21.66 -14.46 22.89
C SER A 194 -22.07 -13.18 22.14
N GLU A 195 -21.84 -12.00 22.74
CA GLU A 195 -22.13 -10.72 22.08
C GLU A 195 -21.21 -10.49 20.87
N ILE A 196 -19.92 -10.84 20.99
CA ILE A 196 -18.99 -10.77 19.84
C ILE A 196 -19.45 -11.72 18.74
N SER A 197 -19.80 -12.96 19.06
CA SER A 197 -20.28 -13.96 18.09
C SER A 197 -21.57 -13.53 17.37
N ASN A 198 -22.44 -12.79 18.02
CA ASN A 198 -23.67 -12.29 17.39
C ASN A 198 -23.46 -11.09 16.47
N GLU A 199 -22.34 -10.37 16.64
CA GLU A 199 -22.01 -9.20 15.81
C GLU A 199 -21.04 -9.52 14.67
N ALA A 200 -20.27 -10.62 14.79
CA ALA A 200 -19.32 -11.07 13.79
C ALA A 200 -20.00 -11.84 12.66
#